data_707c08057362fe9f54f5bc34839808c5
#
_entry.id   707c08057362fe9f54f5bc34839808c5
#
_cell.length_a   1.000
_cell.length_b   1.000
_cell.length_c   1.000
_cell.angle_alpha   90.00
_cell.angle_beta   90.00
_cell.angle_gamma   90.00
#
_symmetry.space_group_name_H-M   'P 1'
#
loop_
_entity.id
_entity.type
_entity.pdbx_description
1 polymer ?
#
loop_
_entity_poly.entity_id
_entity_poly.type
_entity_poly.pdbx_seq_one_letter_code
_entity_poly.pdbx_strand_id
1 'polypeptide(L)'
;MNELIAIKVIAQMHCDFSTKFGIPRQSGLVKALKGTVVFAPEYRNPDAVRGLEGFSHIWLIWQFSEAVREGWSPMVRPPRMGGNTRMGVFATRSPFRPNAIGLSSVKLDRVEFSPTLGPVLHVSGADLMDGTPILDIKPYLPGVDSHPEAVGGFADQFQGYALEVDFPDELLCCIPENCREALMGVLAQDPRPSYQHCLLYTSDA
;
A
#
# COMPACT_ATOMS: atom_id res chain seq x y z
N MET A 1 -17.61 -26.63 -5.77
CA MET A 1 -17.39 -26.63 -4.30
C MET A 1 -16.98 -25.22 -3.91
N ASN A 2 -17.84 -24.54 -3.12
CA ASN A 2 -17.44 -23.26 -2.48
C ASN A 2 -16.86 -23.60 -1.10
N GLU A 3 -15.61 -24.03 -1.09
CA GLU A 3 -14.90 -24.26 0.16
C GLU A 3 -14.41 -22.90 0.68
N LEU A 4 -14.81 -22.55 1.90
CA LEU A 4 -14.33 -21.36 2.59
C LEU A 4 -13.14 -21.73 3.47
N ILE A 5 -12.04 -21.02 3.29
CA ILE A 5 -10.85 -21.16 4.13
C ILE A 5 -10.83 -19.99 5.10
N ALA A 6 -10.87 -20.28 6.41
CA ALA A 6 -10.74 -19.26 7.43
C ALA A 6 -9.29 -18.81 7.56
N ILE A 7 -9.05 -17.51 7.45
CA ILE A 7 -7.74 -16.87 7.65
C ILE A 7 -7.86 -15.91 8.84
N LYS A 8 -6.85 -15.91 9.70
CA LYS A 8 -6.80 -15.01 10.87
C LYS A 8 -6.13 -13.70 10.53
N VAL A 9 -6.60 -12.62 11.16
CA VAL A 9 -5.90 -11.34 11.18
C VAL A 9 -4.84 -11.41 12.28
N ILE A 10 -3.57 -11.28 11.90
CA ILE A 10 -2.45 -11.38 12.85
C ILE A 10 -1.96 -10.02 13.35
N ALA A 11 -2.22 -8.96 12.59
CA ALA A 11 -1.78 -7.60 12.92
C ALA A 11 -2.65 -6.57 12.20
N GLN A 12 -2.46 -5.30 12.54
CA GLN A 12 -3.03 -4.16 11.83
C GLN A 12 -1.94 -3.17 11.44
N MET A 13 -2.14 -2.53 10.27
CA MET A 13 -1.34 -1.39 9.85
C MET A 13 -1.83 -0.13 10.55
N HIS A 14 -0.89 0.72 11.01
CA HIS A 14 -1.16 2.08 11.46
C HIS A 14 -0.32 3.06 10.64
N CYS A 15 -0.97 4.07 10.07
CA CYS A 15 -0.35 5.09 9.23
C CYS A 15 -1.23 6.35 9.15
N ASP A 16 -0.75 7.37 8.45
CA ASP A 16 -1.45 8.66 8.34
C ASP A 16 -2.66 8.64 7.40
N PHE A 17 -2.88 7.57 6.63
CA PHE A 17 -4.02 7.45 5.72
C PHE A 17 -5.24 6.87 6.41
N SER A 18 -6.12 7.73 6.94
CA SER A 18 -7.41 7.31 7.52
C SER A 18 -8.45 6.88 6.48
N THR A 19 -8.22 7.19 5.20
CA THR A 19 -9.10 6.84 4.08
C THR A 19 -8.27 6.35 2.89
N LYS A 20 -8.92 5.70 1.93
CA LYS A 20 -8.26 5.20 0.69
C LYS A 20 -7.78 6.29 -0.27
N PHE A 21 -8.19 7.54 -0.07
CA PHE A 21 -7.81 8.63 -0.96
C PHE A 21 -6.38 9.09 -0.69
N GLY A 22 -5.61 9.29 -1.76
CA GLY A 22 -4.21 9.70 -1.66
C GLY A 22 -3.22 8.58 -1.41
N ILE A 23 -3.66 7.37 -1.08
CA ILE A 23 -2.76 6.22 -0.93
C ILE A 23 -2.08 5.92 -2.28
N PRO A 24 -0.75 5.77 -2.31
CA PRO A 24 -0.04 5.34 -3.52
C PRO A 24 -0.58 4.02 -4.05
N ARG A 25 -0.63 3.89 -5.37
CA ARG A 25 -1.24 2.71 -6.02
C ARG A 25 -0.46 1.42 -5.83
N GLN A 26 0.81 1.52 -5.46
CA GLN A 26 1.70 0.38 -5.17
C GLN A 26 2.68 0.78 -4.08
N SER A 27 3.12 -0.20 -3.31
CA SER A 27 4.20 -0.03 -2.35
C SER A 27 5.50 0.41 -3.01
N GLY A 28 6.30 1.17 -2.28
CA GLY A 28 7.61 1.65 -2.73
C GLY A 28 7.60 2.86 -3.67
N LEU A 29 6.44 3.30 -4.19
CA LEU A 29 6.34 4.49 -5.03
C LEU A 29 6.65 5.78 -4.23
N VAL A 30 6.23 5.85 -2.99
CA VAL A 30 6.52 6.95 -2.07
C VAL A 30 7.24 6.41 -0.85
N LYS A 31 8.56 6.40 -0.91
CA LYS A 31 9.43 5.80 0.13
C LYS A 31 9.37 6.50 1.48
N ALA A 32 9.00 7.78 1.49
CA ALA A 32 8.92 8.59 2.69
C ALA A 32 7.70 8.27 3.57
N LEU A 33 6.68 7.56 3.04
CA LEU A 33 5.52 7.16 3.82
C LEU A 33 5.91 6.19 4.92
N LYS A 34 5.51 6.51 6.15
CA LYS A 34 5.79 5.71 7.34
C LYS A 34 4.55 4.98 7.81
N GLY A 35 4.76 3.81 8.39
CA GLY A 35 3.71 3.06 9.03
C GLY A 35 4.25 2.11 10.09
N THR A 36 3.37 1.60 10.92
CA THR A 36 3.67 0.60 11.93
C THR A 36 2.72 -0.58 11.80
N VAL A 37 3.27 -1.78 11.94
CA VAL A 37 2.48 -3.02 12.02
C VAL A 37 2.43 -3.42 13.48
N VAL A 38 1.23 -3.44 14.06
CA VAL A 38 0.97 -3.79 15.45
C VAL A 38 0.27 -5.14 15.48
N PHE A 39 0.88 -6.13 16.13
CA PHE A 39 0.33 -7.47 16.22
C PHE A 39 -0.90 -7.54 17.14
N ALA A 40 -1.84 -8.40 16.80
CA ALA A 40 -2.94 -8.76 17.69
C ALA A 40 -2.39 -9.45 18.95
N PRO A 41 -3.05 -9.32 20.11
CA PRO A 41 -2.50 -9.77 21.39
C PRO A 41 -1.98 -11.21 21.41
N GLU A 42 -2.66 -12.12 20.72
CA GLU A 42 -2.27 -13.55 20.66
C GLU A 42 -0.98 -13.80 19.87
N TYR A 43 -0.54 -12.83 19.03
CA TYR A 43 0.66 -12.95 18.18
C TYR A 43 1.84 -12.07 18.65
N ARG A 44 1.77 -11.47 19.83
CA ARG A 44 2.80 -10.57 20.38
C ARG A 44 4.01 -11.27 20.98
N ASN A 45 4.27 -12.52 20.59
CA ASN A 45 5.43 -13.25 21.06
C ASN A 45 6.70 -12.72 20.38
N PRO A 46 7.72 -12.22 21.14
CA PRO A 46 8.97 -11.72 20.58
C PRO A 46 9.72 -12.75 19.71
N ASP A 47 9.56 -14.03 20.01
CA ASP A 47 10.22 -15.08 19.24
C ASP A 47 9.70 -15.19 17.81
N ALA A 48 8.45 -14.74 17.54
CA ALA A 48 7.88 -14.77 16.21
C ALA A 48 8.56 -13.80 15.23
N VAL A 49 9.23 -12.77 15.73
CA VAL A 49 9.94 -11.77 14.91
C VAL A 49 11.47 -11.91 15.01
N ARG A 50 11.96 -12.93 15.72
CA ARG A 50 13.40 -13.16 15.91
C ARG A 50 14.10 -13.32 14.57
N GLY A 51 15.12 -12.51 14.30
CA GLY A 51 15.89 -12.50 13.06
C GLY A 51 15.27 -11.70 11.91
N LEU A 52 14.06 -11.13 12.11
CA LEU A 52 13.41 -10.31 11.08
C LEU A 52 14.19 -9.02 10.79
N GLU A 53 14.87 -8.48 11.79
CA GLU A 53 15.74 -7.30 11.69
C GLU A 53 16.93 -7.48 10.73
N GLY A 54 17.26 -8.72 10.36
CA GLY A 54 18.27 -9.03 9.34
C GLY A 54 17.80 -8.78 7.91
N PHE A 55 16.50 -8.52 7.70
CA PHE A 55 15.93 -8.28 6.38
C PHE A 55 15.62 -6.81 6.16
N SER A 56 15.98 -6.28 5.00
CA SER A 56 15.71 -4.88 4.63
C SER A 56 14.26 -4.65 4.18
N HIS A 57 13.60 -5.68 3.65
CA HIS A 57 12.24 -5.63 3.16
C HIS A 57 11.45 -6.87 3.61
N ILE A 58 10.13 -6.66 3.72
CA ILE A 58 9.18 -7.72 4.04
C ILE A 58 7.99 -7.65 3.10
N TRP A 59 7.37 -8.80 2.86
CA TRP A 59 6.05 -8.91 2.27
C TRP A 59 4.99 -8.78 3.36
N LEU A 60 4.02 -7.91 3.11
CA LEU A 60 2.77 -7.85 3.85
C LEU A 60 1.67 -8.48 2.98
N ILE A 61 1.00 -9.48 3.51
CA ILE A 61 -0.21 -10.08 2.94
C ILE A 61 -1.37 -9.56 3.77
N TRP A 62 -2.32 -8.88 3.12
CA TRP A 62 -3.33 -8.09 3.81
C TRP A 62 -4.68 -8.14 3.10
N GLN A 63 -5.74 -7.64 3.74
CA GLN A 63 -7.09 -7.63 3.20
C GLN A 63 -7.51 -6.22 2.79
N PHE A 64 -8.09 -6.09 1.59
CA PHE A 64 -8.81 -4.88 1.17
C PHE A 64 -10.13 -4.77 1.93
N SER A 65 -10.11 -4.35 3.19
CA SER A 65 -11.25 -4.36 4.10
C SER A 65 -12.44 -3.54 3.60
N GLU A 66 -12.19 -2.41 2.91
CA GLU A 66 -13.24 -1.55 2.35
C GLU A 66 -13.75 -1.97 0.96
N ALA A 67 -13.14 -2.99 0.36
CA ALA A 67 -13.51 -3.45 -0.98
C ALA A 67 -14.19 -4.82 -0.99
N VAL A 68 -14.44 -5.38 0.17
CA VAL A 68 -15.17 -6.66 0.30
C VAL A 68 -16.60 -6.46 -0.18
N ARG A 69 -17.03 -7.24 -1.16
CA ARG A 69 -18.36 -7.19 -1.76
C ARG A 69 -18.93 -8.59 -1.90
N GLU A 70 -20.25 -8.70 -1.88
CA GLU A 70 -20.91 -9.90 -2.34
C GLU A 70 -20.74 -10.04 -3.86
N GLY A 71 -20.20 -11.17 -4.29
CA GLY A 71 -19.91 -11.46 -5.70
C GLY A 71 -18.61 -10.80 -6.20
N TRP A 72 -18.22 -11.17 -7.41
CA TRP A 72 -17.02 -10.66 -8.09
C TRP A 72 -17.29 -10.46 -9.58
N SER A 73 -16.44 -9.68 -10.24
CA SER A 73 -16.49 -9.49 -11.69
C SER A 73 -15.22 -10.05 -12.33
N PRO A 74 -15.33 -10.83 -13.42
CA PRO A 74 -14.16 -11.32 -14.13
C PRO A 74 -13.36 -10.19 -14.80
N MET A 75 -13.96 -9.02 -14.98
CA MET A 75 -13.34 -7.87 -15.63
C MET A 75 -13.42 -6.62 -14.76
N VAL A 76 -12.35 -5.84 -14.78
CA VAL A 76 -12.24 -4.53 -14.12
C VAL A 76 -11.78 -3.48 -15.11
N ARG A 77 -11.91 -2.20 -14.74
CA ARG A 77 -11.43 -1.07 -15.52
C ARG A 77 -10.28 -0.39 -14.77
N PRO A 78 -9.01 -0.67 -15.17
CA PRO A 78 -7.88 -0.03 -14.52
C PRO A 78 -7.93 1.49 -14.71
N PRO A 79 -7.85 2.29 -13.64
CA PRO A 79 -8.00 3.75 -13.74
C PRO A 79 -7.00 4.40 -14.71
N ARG A 80 -5.74 3.95 -14.74
CA ARG A 80 -4.71 4.50 -15.62
C ARG A 80 -4.93 4.24 -17.11
N MET A 81 -5.81 3.30 -17.48
CA MET A 81 -6.16 3.03 -18.87
C MET A 81 -7.38 3.85 -19.36
N GLY A 82 -7.63 5.01 -18.75
CA GLY A 82 -8.68 5.93 -19.18
C GLY A 82 -10.11 5.48 -18.85
N GLY A 83 -10.28 4.44 -18.02
CA GLY A 83 -11.59 3.99 -17.52
C GLY A 83 -12.46 3.23 -18.54
N ASN A 84 -12.12 3.23 -19.85
CA ASN A 84 -12.87 2.53 -20.88
C ASN A 84 -12.34 1.14 -21.20
N THR A 85 -11.04 0.91 -21.02
CA THR A 85 -10.43 -0.39 -21.29
C THR A 85 -10.76 -1.37 -20.16
N ARG A 86 -11.25 -2.56 -20.55
CA ARG A 86 -11.54 -3.65 -19.61
C ARG A 86 -10.39 -4.64 -19.61
N MET A 87 -9.99 -5.06 -18.42
CA MET A 87 -8.96 -6.08 -18.20
C MET A 87 -9.50 -7.19 -17.33
N GLY A 88 -9.00 -8.42 -17.53
CA GLY A 88 -9.27 -9.52 -16.62
C GLY A 88 -8.80 -9.18 -15.19
N VAL A 89 -9.59 -9.48 -14.18
CA VAL A 89 -9.28 -9.12 -12.79
C VAL A 89 -7.94 -9.69 -12.34
N PHE A 90 -7.58 -10.90 -12.81
CA PHE A 90 -6.32 -11.56 -12.46
C PHE A 90 -5.09 -10.97 -13.20
N ALA A 91 -5.32 -10.20 -14.28
CA ALA A 91 -4.27 -9.42 -14.94
C ALA A 91 -4.05 -8.06 -14.26
N THR A 92 -4.69 -7.79 -13.13
CA THR A 92 -4.61 -6.52 -12.40
C THR A 92 -4.38 -6.77 -10.91
N ARG A 93 -4.04 -5.71 -10.17
CA ARG A 93 -4.01 -5.68 -8.70
C ARG A 93 -5.25 -5.02 -8.11
N SER A 94 -6.39 -5.07 -8.82
CA SER A 94 -7.66 -4.53 -8.35
C SER A 94 -8.11 -5.21 -7.05
N PRO A 95 -8.69 -4.45 -6.10
CA PRO A 95 -9.28 -5.01 -4.89
C PRO A 95 -10.56 -5.84 -5.15
N PHE A 96 -11.23 -5.61 -6.32
CA PHE A 96 -12.50 -6.26 -6.67
C PHE A 96 -12.28 -7.65 -7.27
N ARG A 97 -11.69 -8.52 -6.48
CA ARG A 97 -11.33 -9.90 -6.83
C ARG A 97 -12.02 -10.90 -5.90
N PRO A 98 -12.11 -12.20 -6.28
CA PRO A 98 -12.81 -13.21 -5.46
C PRO A 98 -12.35 -13.23 -4.00
N ASN A 99 -11.03 -13.17 -3.79
CA ASN A 99 -10.43 -12.98 -2.48
C ASN A 99 -9.79 -11.60 -2.48
N ALA A 100 -10.32 -10.68 -1.70
CA ALA A 100 -9.84 -9.29 -1.62
C ALA A 100 -8.51 -9.22 -0.82
N ILE A 101 -7.48 -9.95 -1.30
CA ILE A 101 -6.16 -10.03 -0.68
C ILE A 101 -5.19 -9.15 -1.45
N GLY A 102 -4.46 -8.31 -0.71
CA GLY A 102 -3.36 -7.48 -1.18
C GLY A 102 -1.99 -8.09 -0.84
N LEU A 103 -0.98 -7.69 -1.59
CA LEU A 103 0.42 -8.07 -1.39
C LEU A 103 1.29 -6.84 -1.62
N SER A 104 2.05 -6.42 -0.60
CA SER A 104 2.92 -5.25 -0.65
C SER A 104 4.30 -5.59 -0.13
N SER A 105 5.33 -5.29 -0.90
CA SER A 105 6.71 -5.29 -0.42
C SER A 105 7.01 -3.93 0.19
N VAL A 106 7.36 -3.89 1.46
CA VAL A 106 7.67 -2.67 2.20
C VAL A 106 9.07 -2.75 2.80
N LYS A 107 9.71 -1.60 2.95
CA LYS A 107 10.99 -1.54 3.66
C LYS A 107 10.74 -1.73 5.14
N LEU A 108 11.47 -2.63 5.79
CA LEU A 108 11.52 -2.74 7.23
C LEU A 108 12.56 -1.75 7.77
N ASP A 109 12.12 -0.73 8.48
CA ASP A 109 13.02 0.26 9.06
C ASP A 109 13.62 -0.25 10.37
N ARG A 110 12.81 -0.83 11.25
CA ARG A 110 13.24 -1.46 12.51
C ARG A 110 12.15 -2.33 13.11
N VAL A 111 12.57 -3.21 14.01
CA VAL A 111 11.70 -3.94 14.95
C VAL A 111 11.84 -3.27 16.33
N GLU A 112 10.73 -2.86 16.92
CA GLU A 112 10.68 -2.27 18.26
C GLU A 112 9.96 -3.22 19.22
N PHE A 113 10.47 -3.35 20.44
CA PHE A 113 9.82 -4.14 21.48
C PHE A 113 9.16 -3.21 22.50
N SER A 114 7.85 -3.00 22.34
CA SER A 114 7.06 -2.19 23.25
C SER A 114 6.65 -3.00 24.49
N PRO A 115 6.72 -2.41 25.69
CA PRO A 115 6.27 -3.06 26.91
C PRO A 115 4.78 -3.45 26.91
N THR A 116 3.96 -2.71 26.15
CA THR A 116 2.49 -2.87 26.12
C THR A 116 2.00 -3.57 24.86
N LEU A 117 2.67 -3.35 23.72
CA LEU A 117 2.26 -3.85 22.41
C LEU A 117 3.05 -5.08 21.96
N GLY A 118 4.11 -5.46 22.70
CA GLY A 118 5.04 -6.49 22.24
C GLY A 118 5.88 -6.01 21.04
N PRO A 119 6.22 -6.86 20.08
CA PRO A 119 6.94 -6.47 18.89
C PRO A 119 6.07 -5.56 18.01
N VAL A 120 6.67 -4.50 17.49
CA VAL A 120 6.08 -3.54 16.54
C VAL A 120 7.05 -3.40 15.37
N LEU A 121 6.55 -3.54 14.15
CA LEU A 121 7.37 -3.34 12.97
C LEU A 121 7.17 -1.93 12.42
N HIS A 122 8.25 -1.18 12.30
CA HIS A 122 8.24 0.13 11.62
C HIS A 122 8.61 -0.08 10.17
N VAL A 123 7.77 0.40 9.27
CA VAL A 123 7.92 0.21 7.82
C VAL A 123 7.84 1.50 7.05
N SER A 124 8.41 1.49 5.86
CA SER A 124 8.36 2.61 4.91
C SER A 124 7.87 2.16 3.55
N GLY A 125 7.24 3.09 2.83
CA GLY A 125 6.75 2.87 1.47
C GLY A 125 5.51 2.00 1.38
N ALA A 126 4.71 1.90 2.44
CA ALA A 126 3.45 1.15 2.42
C ALA A 126 2.37 1.85 1.59
N ASP A 127 1.54 1.06 0.95
CA ASP A 127 0.36 1.46 0.18
C ASP A 127 -0.94 0.98 0.84
N LEU A 128 -0.97 1.02 2.17
CA LEU A 128 -2.06 0.55 3.00
C LEU A 128 -2.72 1.72 3.75
N MET A 129 -4.00 1.56 4.03
CA MET A 129 -4.77 2.45 4.87
C MET A 129 -4.57 2.12 6.36
N ASP A 130 -4.77 3.10 7.24
CA ASP A 130 -4.82 2.86 8.68
C ASP A 130 -5.90 1.83 9.04
N GLY A 131 -5.61 0.94 9.98
CA GLY A 131 -6.47 -0.17 10.37
C GLY A 131 -6.52 -1.34 9.38
N THR A 132 -5.74 -1.34 8.29
CA THR A 132 -5.74 -2.45 7.33
C THR A 132 -5.33 -3.76 8.02
N PRO A 133 -6.16 -4.82 7.91
CA PRO A 133 -5.86 -6.13 8.49
C PRO A 133 -4.68 -6.82 7.77
N ILE A 134 -3.68 -7.22 8.53
CA ILE A 134 -2.53 -8.01 8.05
C ILE A 134 -2.81 -9.49 8.35
N LEU A 135 -2.67 -10.32 7.32
CA LEU A 135 -2.97 -11.75 7.35
C LEU A 135 -1.71 -12.59 7.50
N ASP A 136 -0.59 -12.13 6.94
CA ASP A 136 0.71 -12.80 7.03
C ASP A 136 1.85 -11.81 6.76
N ILE A 137 3.05 -12.16 7.25
CA ILE A 137 4.28 -11.40 7.05
C ILE A 137 5.37 -12.40 6.64
N LYS A 138 6.10 -12.08 5.55
CA LYS A 138 7.23 -12.92 5.10
C LYS A 138 8.44 -12.04 4.81
N PRO A 139 9.67 -12.52 5.03
CA PRO A 139 10.86 -11.81 4.58
C PRO A 139 10.89 -11.73 3.05
N TYR A 140 11.38 -10.62 2.52
CA TYR A 140 11.69 -10.49 1.10
C TYR A 140 13.08 -11.05 0.84
N LEU A 141 13.18 -11.98 -0.10
CA LEU A 141 14.42 -12.66 -0.47
C LEU A 141 14.87 -12.21 -1.87
N PRO A 142 15.84 -11.27 -1.99
CA PRO A 142 16.23 -10.69 -3.30
C PRO A 142 16.61 -11.73 -4.35
N GLY A 143 17.24 -12.83 -3.94
CA GLY A 143 17.65 -13.90 -4.86
C GLY A 143 16.52 -14.78 -5.39
N VAL A 144 15.30 -14.67 -4.82
CA VAL A 144 14.13 -15.47 -5.21
C VAL A 144 12.98 -14.60 -5.67
N ASP A 145 12.73 -13.47 -4.97
CA ASP A 145 11.57 -12.62 -5.21
C ASP A 145 11.79 -11.59 -6.33
N SER A 146 13.05 -11.33 -6.70
CA SER A 146 13.39 -10.36 -7.74
C SER A 146 13.58 -11.05 -9.09
N HIS A 147 12.85 -10.56 -10.08
CA HIS A 147 12.94 -10.98 -11.48
C HIS A 147 13.22 -9.77 -12.38
N PRO A 148 14.49 -9.32 -12.51
CA PRO A 148 14.83 -8.12 -13.28
C PRO A 148 14.39 -8.18 -14.74
N GLU A 149 14.27 -9.39 -15.30
CA GLU A 149 13.85 -9.65 -16.68
C GLU A 149 12.32 -9.71 -16.85
N ALA A 150 11.56 -9.61 -15.77
CA ALA A 150 10.10 -9.73 -15.83
C ALA A 150 9.47 -8.59 -16.63
N VAL A 151 8.48 -8.94 -17.45
CA VAL A 151 7.69 -8.00 -18.25
C VAL A 151 6.42 -7.62 -17.48
N GLY A 152 6.21 -6.32 -17.26
CA GLY A 152 5.08 -5.80 -16.48
C GLY A 152 3.78 -5.66 -17.25
N GLY A 153 3.71 -6.11 -18.51
CA GLY A 153 2.51 -6.04 -19.33
C GLY A 153 2.04 -4.58 -19.53
N PHE A 154 0.75 -4.31 -19.38
CA PHE A 154 0.23 -2.96 -19.54
C PHE A 154 0.78 -1.95 -18.52
N ALA A 155 1.31 -2.42 -17.38
CA ALA A 155 1.84 -1.54 -16.33
C ALA A 155 3.15 -0.85 -16.75
N ASP A 156 3.92 -1.44 -17.68
CA ASP A 156 5.17 -0.87 -18.17
C ASP A 156 4.97 0.49 -18.86
N GLN A 157 3.80 0.71 -19.46
CA GLN A 157 3.44 1.98 -20.09
C GLN A 157 3.36 3.16 -19.10
N PHE A 158 3.26 2.86 -17.80
CA PHE A 158 3.10 3.85 -16.74
C PHE A 158 4.30 3.89 -15.79
N GLN A 159 5.40 3.20 -16.14
CA GLN A 159 6.63 3.27 -15.35
C GLN A 159 7.21 4.68 -15.41
N GLY A 160 7.65 5.18 -14.25
CA GLY A 160 8.27 6.50 -14.15
C GLY A 160 7.30 7.69 -14.28
N TYR A 161 5.97 7.43 -14.38
CA TYR A 161 4.99 8.52 -14.38
C TYR A 161 4.99 9.23 -13.04
N ALA A 162 5.33 10.51 -13.06
CA ALA A 162 5.22 11.42 -11.94
C ALA A 162 4.87 12.81 -12.46
N LEU A 163 4.03 13.53 -11.71
CA LEU A 163 3.77 14.94 -11.95
C LEU A 163 4.88 15.78 -11.34
N GLU A 164 5.22 16.87 -12.00
CA GLU A 164 5.95 17.96 -11.37
C GLU A 164 5.02 18.66 -10.37
N VAL A 165 5.48 18.78 -9.13
CA VAL A 165 4.70 19.38 -8.04
C VAL A 165 5.34 20.71 -7.67
N ASP A 166 4.66 21.79 -8.02
CA ASP A 166 4.95 23.13 -7.49
C ASP A 166 4.09 23.35 -6.24
N PHE A 167 4.74 23.41 -5.07
CA PHE A 167 4.07 23.58 -3.79
C PHE A 167 4.58 24.87 -3.14
N PRO A 168 3.73 25.89 -2.99
CA PRO A 168 4.14 27.17 -2.42
C PRO A 168 4.74 27.03 -1.03
N ASP A 169 5.88 27.66 -0.79
CA ASP A 169 6.60 27.59 0.49
C ASP A 169 5.72 28.00 1.67
N GLU A 170 4.84 28.99 1.48
CA GLU A 170 3.91 29.48 2.50
C GLU A 170 2.95 28.38 2.98
N LEU A 171 2.49 27.53 2.07
CA LEU A 171 1.65 26.38 2.41
C LEU A 171 2.47 25.21 2.95
N LEU A 172 3.68 25.01 2.41
CA LEU A 172 4.57 23.94 2.86
C LEU A 172 5.01 24.14 4.31
N CYS A 173 5.17 25.38 4.74
CA CYS A 173 5.48 25.73 6.13
C CYS A 173 4.38 25.30 7.12
N CYS A 174 3.12 25.20 6.68
CA CYS A 174 2.01 24.72 7.50
C CYS A 174 2.02 23.21 7.71
N ILE A 175 2.80 22.47 6.92
CA ILE A 175 2.90 21.01 6.99
C ILE A 175 4.05 20.62 7.94
N PRO A 176 3.86 19.69 8.88
CA PRO A 176 4.93 19.16 9.72
C PRO A 176 6.12 18.70 8.87
N GLU A 177 7.33 19.04 9.28
CA GLU A 177 8.54 18.79 8.49
C GLU A 177 8.70 17.33 8.08
N ASN A 178 8.40 16.40 9.00
CA ASN A 178 8.46 14.96 8.79
C ASN A 178 7.42 14.42 7.79
N CYS A 179 6.41 15.21 7.43
CA CYS A 179 5.36 14.82 6.46
C CYS A 179 5.57 15.42 5.07
N ARG A 180 6.44 16.44 4.92
CA ARG A 180 6.59 17.20 3.66
C ARG A 180 7.05 16.33 2.50
N GLU A 181 8.08 15.52 2.70
CA GLU A 181 8.60 14.62 1.66
C GLU A 181 7.53 13.60 1.23
N ALA A 182 6.81 13.03 2.20
CA ALA A 182 5.72 12.10 1.94
C ALA A 182 4.59 12.76 1.14
N LEU A 183 4.18 13.97 1.53
CA LEU A 183 3.14 14.75 0.84
C LEU A 183 3.53 15.04 -0.61
N MET A 184 4.74 15.55 -0.84
CA MET A 184 5.25 15.83 -2.19
C MET A 184 5.28 14.56 -3.05
N GLY A 185 5.73 13.45 -2.47
CA GLY A 185 5.72 12.15 -3.14
C GLY A 185 4.33 11.67 -3.52
N VAL A 186 3.33 11.85 -2.64
CA VAL A 186 1.93 11.48 -2.91
C VAL A 186 1.33 12.34 -4.02
N LEU A 187 1.55 13.66 -3.98
CA LEU A 187 1.07 14.57 -5.02
C LEU A 187 1.68 14.26 -6.40
N ALA A 188 2.97 13.92 -6.44
CA ALA A 188 3.65 13.51 -7.66
C ALA A 188 3.06 12.22 -8.28
N GLN A 189 2.41 11.36 -7.50
CA GLN A 189 1.74 10.15 -8.00
C GLN A 189 0.34 10.40 -8.58
N ASP A 190 -0.11 11.66 -8.66
CA ASP A 190 -1.44 12.06 -9.10
C ASP A 190 -2.56 11.28 -8.36
N PRO A 191 -2.89 11.68 -7.14
CA PRO A 191 -3.89 10.99 -6.32
C PRO A 191 -5.32 11.12 -6.87
N ARG A 192 -5.53 11.97 -7.88
CA ARG A 192 -6.84 12.21 -8.47
C ARG A 192 -7.37 10.97 -9.20
N PRO A 193 -8.68 10.75 -9.21
CA PRO A 193 -9.29 9.77 -10.08
C PRO A 193 -9.02 10.10 -11.56
N SER A 194 -8.59 9.13 -12.35
CA SER A 194 -8.18 9.32 -13.76
C SER A 194 -9.27 9.82 -14.70
N TYR A 195 -10.55 9.79 -14.28
CA TYR A 195 -11.68 10.35 -15.02
C TYR A 195 -11.93 11.85 -14.72
N GLN A 196 -11.23 12.40 -13.75
CA GLN A 196 -11.27 13.84 -13.45
C GLN A 196 -10.19 14.54 -14.27
N HIS A 197 -10.50 14.83 -15.53
CA HIS A 197 -9.64 15.64 -16.40
C HIS A 197 -9.73 17.15 -16.10
N CYS A 198 -10.41 17.56 -15.04
CA CYS A 198 -10.55 18.96 -14.69
C CYS A 198 -9.23 19.48 -14.11
N LEU A 199 -8.49 20.21 -14.93
CA LEU A 199 -7.28 20.95 -14.55
C LEU A 199 -7.56 22.18 -13.67
N LEU A 200 -8.84 22.47 -13.40
CA LEU A 200 -9.29 23.67 -12.71
C LEU A 200 -10.18 23.31 -11.52
N TYR A 201 -9.66 22.60 -10.55
CA TYR A 201 -10.11 22.81 -9.18
C TYR A 201 -9.23 23.89 -8.56
N THR A 202 -9.33 25.05 -9.16
CA THR A 202 -8.95 26.27 -8.52
C THR A 202 -10.18 26.76 -7.76
N SER A 203 -10.14 26.68 -6.44
CA SER A 203 -10.40 27.84 -5.57
C SER A 203 -11.69 28.66 -5.74
N ASP A 204 -12.78 28.14 -6.25
CA ASP A 204 -14.07 28.83 -6.20
C ASP A 204 -15.12 28.00 -5.45
N ALA A 205 -14.75 27.57 -4.23
CA ALA A 205 -15.67 27.06 -3.24
C ALA A 205 -15.34 27.65 -1.87
#